data_f8885cbf18939689f1d1cf5b31f581da
#
_entry.id   f8885cbf18939689f1d1cf5b31f581da
#
_cell.length_a   1.000
_cell.length_b   1.000
_cell.length_c   1.000
_cell.angle_alpha   90.00
_cell.angle_beta   90.00
_cell.angle_gamma   90.00
#
_symmetry.space_group_name_H-M   'P 1'
#
loop_
_entity.id
_entity.type
_entity.pdbx_description
1 polymer ?
#
loop_
_entity_poly.entity_id
_entity_poly.type
_entity_poly.pdbx_seq_one_letter_code
_entity_poly.pdbx_strand_id
1 'polypeptide(L)'
;MAKRILVTGAATGFGRGTALALAKRGHTVIAGVQIAPQVTELMKIADEAGVPLKIQVLDITDEGDRQAAFANEVDVLINNAGVMQTGPVAEIPMENVRRNFETNVFGTLALTQGFARQMVKRGSGKIVMVTSMGGLITVPFAGVYCATKHALEALAEALKAELAGTGVEVCTANPGVYGTGFNDRGAETMMRWFDMANSLTKPEVLMAAVGGLANQLDPQSMIDAFVRIAEEDGSKFRNVVPDETAEWIRGVQAKTWEVGKDDAIWSSPPTG
;
A
#
# COMPACT_ATOMS: atom_id res chain seq x y z
N MET A 1 14.77 -16.81 -12.67
CA MET A 1 13.77 -17.90 -12.82
C MET A 1 12.37 -17.31 -12.72
N ALA A 2 11.37 -17.90 -13.40
CA ALA A 2 9.98 -17.49 -13.23
C ALA A 2 9.50 -17.78 -11.80
N LYS A 3 8.84 -16.79 -11.17
CA LYS A 3 8.28 -16.88 -9.82
C LYS A 3 6.74 -16.90 -9.90
N ARG A 4 6.08 -17.46 -8.89
CA ARG A 4 4.62 -17.37 -8.69
C ARG A 4 4.35 -16.22 -7.75
N ILE A 5 3.66 -15.19 -8.22
CA ILE A 5 3.51 -13.92 -7.54
C ILE A 5 2.04 -13.59 -7.34
N LEU A 6 1.63 -13.39 -6.10
CA LEU A 6 0.30 -12.88 -5.78
C LEU A 6 0.39 -11.37 -5.53
N VAL A 7 -0.41 -10.61 -6.29
CA VAL A 7 -0.58 -9.17 -6.11
C VAL A 7 -2.00 -8.89 -5.66
N THR A 8 -2.19 -8.38 -4.45
CA THR A 8 -3.52 -8.01 -3.94
C THR A 8 -3.93 -6.61 -4.39
N GLY A 9 -5.23 -6.36 -4.54
CA GLY A 9 -5.73 -5.06 -5.02
C GLY A 9 -5.29 -4.75 -6.45
N ALA A 10 -5.26 -5.77 -7.30
CA ALA A 10 -4.74 -5.70 -8.68
C ALA A 10 -5.74 -5.13 -9.71
N ALA A 11 -6.92 -4.67 -9.29
CA ALA A 11 -7.90 -4.12 -10.21
C ALA A 11 -7.49 -2.76 -10.79
N THR A 12 -6.72 -1.95 -10.06
CA THR A 12 -6.36 -0.58 -10.45
C THR A 12 -4.95 -0.19 -9.99
N GLY A 13 -4.49 0.97 -10.41
CA GLY A 13 -3.28 1.63 -9.90
C GLY A 13 -2.03 0.75 -9.93
N PHE A 14 -1.26 0.79 -8.85
CA PHE A 14 -0.02 0.02 -8.72
C PHE A 14 -0.23 -1.48 -8.87
N GLY A 15 -1.27 -2.03 -8.22
CA GLY A 15 -1.53 -3.47 -8.27
C GLY A 15 -1.73 -3.97 -9.69
N ARG A 16 -2.54 -3.26 -10.51
CA ARG A 16 -2.75 -3.59 -11.92
C ARG A 16 -1.47 -3.46 -12.73
N GLY A 17 -0.80 -2.30 -12.63
CA GLY A 17 0.43 -2.06 -13.38
C GLY A 17 1.50 -3.09 -13.06
N THR A 18 1.70 -3.42 -11.79
CA THR A 18 2.67 -4.42 -11.33
C THR A 18 2.32 -5.82 -11.83
N ALA A 19 1.04 -6.22 -11.72
CA ALA A 19 0.60 -7.54 -12.18
C ALA A 19 0.85 -7.73 -13.68
N LEU A 20 0.50 -6.75 -14.51
CA LEU A 20 0.75 -6.76 -15.95
C LEU A 20 2.25 -6.77 -16.27
N ALA A 21 3.04 -5.92 -15.62
CA ALA A 21 4.47 -5.84 -15.85
C ALA A 21 5.20 -7.16 -15.49
N LEU A 22 4.86 -7.78 -14.35
CA LEU A 22 5.42 -9.07 -13.95
C LEU A 22 5.01 -10.20 -14.89
N ALA A 23 3.75 -10.24 -15.34
CA ALA A 23 3.28 -11.24 -16.29
C ALA A 23 3.98 -11.10 -17.65
N LYS A 24 4.18 -9.87 -18.13
CA LYS A 24 4.94 -9.58 -19.36
C LYS A 24 6.40 -10.06 -19.28
N ARG A 25 6.97 -10.13 -18.08
CA ARG A 25 8.32 -10.63 -17.82
C ARG A 25 8.39 -12.15 -17.66
N GLY A 26 7.26 -12.86 -17.82
CA GLY A 26 7.18 -14.32 -17.79
C GLY A 26 6.97 -14.93 -16.41
N HIS A 27 6.59 -14.16 -15.42
CA HIS A 27 6.18 -14.69 -14.12
C HIS A 27 4.75 -15.25 -14.18
N THR A 28 4.46 -16.24 -13.34
CA THR A 28 3.08 -16.69 -13.08
C THR A 28 2.42 -15.77 -12.07
N VAL A 29 1.58 -14.86 -12.55
CA VAL A 29 0.97 -13.83 -11.69
C VAL A 29 -0.48 -14.19 -11.36
N ILE A 30 -0.79 -14.12 -10.07
CA ILE A 30 -2.15 -14.18 -9.52
C ILE A 30 -2.55 -12.76 -9.15
N ALA A 31 -3.50 -12.21 -9.88
CA ALA A 31 -4.04 -10.88 -9.65
C ALA A 31 -5.28 -10.97 -8.77
N GLY A 32 -5.15 -10.62 -7.48
CA GLY A 32 -6.26 -10.57 -6.53
C GLY A 32 -7.06 -9.27 -6.71
N VAL A 33 -8.35 -9.40 -7.00
CA VAL A 33 -9.29 -8.28 -7.16
C VAL A 33 -10.43 -8.40 -6.14
N GLN A 34 -10.99 -7.28 -5.70
CA GLN A 34 -11.93 -7.28 -4.58
C GLN A 34 -13.29 -7.89 -4.94
N ILE A 35 -13.81 -7.65 -6.14
CA ILE A 35 -15.17 -8.04 -6.55
C ILE A 35 -15.18 -8.66 -7.94
N ALA A 36 -16.16 -9.53 -8.20
CA ALA A 36 -16.28 -10.27 -9.46
C ALA A 36 -16.30 -9.39 -10.74
N PRO A 37 -16.96 -8.22 -10.79
CA PRO A 37 -16.90 -7.36 -11.97
C PRO A 37 -15.48 -6.95 -12.38
N GLN A 38 -14.58 -6.78 -11.40
CA GLN A 38 -13.18 -6.43 -11.67
C GLN A 38 -12.39 -7.57 -12.34
N VAL A 39 -12.84 -8.82 -12.21
CA VAL A 39 -12.25 -9.96 -12.92
C VAL A 39 -12.41 -9.78 -14.42
N THR A 40 -13.64 -9.50 -14.87
CA THR A 40 -13.95 -9.31 -16.29
C THR A 40 -13.20 -8.12 -16.89
N GLU A 41 -13.15 -7.01 -16.15
CA GLU A 41 -12.44 -5.81 -16.58
C GLU A 41 -10.93 -6.08 -16.72
N LEU A 42 -10.31 -6.67 -15.70
CA LEU A 42 -8.86 -6.94 -15.72
C LEU A 42 -8.49 -8.00 -16.75
N MET A 43 -9.36 -9.00 -16.98
CA MET A 43 -9.17 -10.00 -18.03
C MET A 43 -9.07 -9.33 -19.41
N LYS A 44 -10.02 -8.44 -19.73
CA LYS A 44 -10.00 -7.69 -20.99
C LYS A 44 -8.70 -6.87 -21.13
N ILE A 45 -8.26 -6.19 -20.08
CA ILE A 45 -7.02 -5.40 -20.10
C ILE A 45 -5.79 -6.33 -20.32
N ALA A 46 -5.76 -7.49 -19.69
CA ALA A 46 -4.68 -8.46 -19.85
C ALA A 46 -4.63 -9.04 -21.28
N ASP A 47 -5.79 -9.35 -21.85
CA ASP A 47 -5.90 -9.84 -23.25
C ASP A 47 -5.43 -8.77 -24.24
N GLU A 48 -5.86 -7.50 -24.05
CA GLU A 48 -5.41 -6.38 -24.88
C GLU A 48 -3.89 -6.13 -24.77
N ALA A 49 -3.32 -6.37 -23.59
CA ALA A 49 -1.88 -6.28 -23.35
C ALA A 49 -1.10 -7.52 -23.83
N GLY A 50 -1.79 -8.59 -24.21
CA GLY A 50 -1.18 -9.86 -24.65
C GLY A 50 -0.43 -10.60 -23.54
N VAL A 51 -0.86 -10.48 -22.28
CA VAL A 51 -0.20 -11.10 -21.13
C VAL A 51 -1.13 -12.06 -20.38
N PRO A 52 -0.65 -13.25 -19.99
CA PRO A 52 -1.44 -14.19 -19.22
C PRO A 52 -1.52 -13.77 -17.76
N LEU A 53 -2.74 -13.57 -17.23
CA LEU A 53 -2.98 -13.36 -15.81
C LEU A 53 -3.93 -14.43 -15.27
N LYS A 54 -3.62 -15.00 -14.12
CA LYS A 54 -4.60 -15.70 -13.30
C LYS A 54 -5.29 -14.66 -12.41
N ILE A 55 -6.57 -14.40 -12.64
CA ILE A 55 -7.33 -13.40 -11.88
C ILE A 55 -8.23 -14.13 -10.89
N GLN A 56 -8.22 -13.71 -9.63
CA GLN A 56 -8.99 -14.31 -8.54
C GLN A 56 -9.70 -13.23 -7.73
N VAL A 57 -10.97 -13.45 -7.39
CA VAL A 57 -11.64 -12.64 -6.36
C VAL A 57 -10.91 -12.86 -5.05
N LEU A 58 -10.46 -11.79 -4.44
CA LEU A 58 -9.75 -11.78 -3.17
C LEU A 58 -10.02 -10.45 -2.47
N ASP A 59 -11.15 -10.36 -1.76
CA ASP A 59 -11.34 -9.37 -0.73
C ASP A 59 -10.55 -9.82 0.51
N ILE A 60 -9.47 -9.11 0.82
CA ILE A 60 -8.60 -9.50 1.93
C ILE A 60 -9.27 -9.41 3.30
N THR A 61 -10.45 -8.77 3.39
CA THR A 61 -11.25 -8.71 4.61
C THR A 61 -12.19 -9.92 4.75
N ASP A 62 -12.46 -10.64 3.65
CA ASP A 62 -13.27 -11.86 3.65
C ASP A 62 -12.43 -13.09 3.95
N GLU A 63 -12.87 -13.91 4.93
CA GLU A 63 -12.15 -15.12 5.32
C GLU A 63 -12.22 -16.20 4.23
N GLY A 64 -13.35 -16.36 3.56
CA GLY A 64 -13.53 -17.35 2.50
C GLY A 64 -12.60 -17.07 1.32
N ASP A 65 -12.48 -15.82 0.92
CA ASP A 65 -11.58 -15.40 -0.15
C ASP A 65 -10.11 -15.64 0.21
N ARG A 66 -9.72 -15.34 1.47
CA ARG A 66 -8.36 -15.64 1.95
C ARG A 66 -8.09 -17.15 1.96
N GLN A 67 -9.04 -17.98 2.42
CA GLN A 67 -8.89 -19.44 2.40
C GLN A 67 -8.76 -19.98 0.98
N ALA A 68 -9.55 -19.46 0.03
CA ALA A 68 -9.41 -19.81 -1.38
C ALA A 68 -8.05 -19.39 -1.96
N ALA A 69 -7.52 -18.24 -1.54
CA ALA A 69 -6.20 -17.78 -1.98
C ALA A 69 -5.07 -18.69 -1.47
N PHE A 70 -5.18 -19.25 -0.27
CA PHE A 70 -4.18 -20.15 0.31
C PHE A 70 -4.03 -21.48 -0.44
N ALA A 71 -4.95 -21.84 -1.35
CA ALA A 71 -4.78 -22.98 -2.26
C ALA A 71 -3.69 -22.73 -3.32
N ASN A 72 -3.24 -21.48 -3.50
CA ASN A 72 -2.17 -21.16 -4.43
C ASN A 72 -0.81 -21.31 -3.75
N GLU A 73 0.14 -21.91 -4.47
CA GLU A 73 1.54 -21.80 -4.09
C GLU A 73 2.11 -20.46 -4.58
N VAL A 74 2.64 -19.66 -3.66
CA VAL A 74 3.12 -18.30 -3.92
C VAL A 74 4.56 -18.15 -3.47
N ASP A 75 5.44 -17.71 -4.36
CA ASP A 75 6.85 -17.43 -4.05
C ASP A 75 7.03 -16.00 -3.55
N VAL A 76 6.22 -15.07 -4.07
CA VAL A 76 6.22 -13.66 -3.65
C VAL A 76 4.79 -13.18 -3.41
N LEU A 77 4.52 -12.69 -2.21
CA LEU A 77 3.27 -12.02 -1.85
C LEU A 77 3.49 -10.51 -1.87
N ILE A 78 2.76 -9.79 -2.72
CA ILE A 78 2.72 -8.32 -2.71
C ILE A 78 1.39 -7.87 -2.10
N ASN A 79 1.42 -7.49 -0.83
CA ASN A 79 0.29 -6.95 -0.09
C ASN A 79 0.05 -5.49 -0.50
N ASN A 80 -0.59 -5.29 -1.66
CA ASN A 80 -0.86 -3.96 -2.21
C ASN A 80 -2.30 -3.48 -1.95
N ALA A 81 -3.25 -4.37 -1.68
CA ALA A 81 -4.62 -3.98 -1.37
C ALA A 81 -4.68 -2.98 -0.21
N GLY A 82 -5.47 -1.93 -0.37
CA GLY A 82 -5.64 -0.93 0.67
C GLY A 82 -6.71 0.09 0.31
N VAL A 83 -7.19 0.78 1.32
CA VAL A 83 -8.17 1.87 1.23
C VAL A 83 -7.66 3.10 1.95
N MET A 84 -8.22 4.26 1.60
CA MET A 84 -7.89 5.53 2.22
C MET A 84 -9.18 6.28 2.52
N GLN A 85 -9.54 6.37 3.80
CA GLN A 85 -10.56 7.26 4.31
C GLN A 85 -9.85 8.42 4.99
N THR A 86 -10.13 9.64 4.58
CA THR A 86 -9.44 10.84 5.05
C THR A 86 -10.35 11.77 5.83
N GLY A 87 -9.75 12.72 6.53
CA GLY A 87 -10.42 13.78 7.25
C GLY A 87 -9.66 14.20 8.51
N PRO A 88 -10.07 15.29 9.16
CA PRO A 88 -9.50 15.70 10.45
C PRO A 88 -9.64 14.58 11.47
N VAL A 89 -8.56 14.26 12.18
CA VAL A 89 -8.53 13.13 13.14
C VAL A 89 -9.56 13.28 14.25
N ALA A 90 -9.84 14.52 14.65
CA ALA A 90 -10.83 14.82 15.70
C ALA A 90 -12.30 14.68 15.24
N GLU A 91 -12.56 14.53 13.94
CA GLU A 91 -13.90 14.62 13.35
C GLU A 91 -14.27 13.41 12.50
N ILE A 92 -13.27 12.68 11.98
CA ILE A 92 -13.51 11.54 11.08
C ILE A 92 -14.43 10.48 11.73
N PRO A 93 -15.53 10.06 11.07
CA PRO A 93 -16.42 9.05 11.59
C PRO A 93 -15.70 7.74 11.93
N MET A 94 -16.04 7.16 13.09
CA MET A 94 -15.38 5.92 13.56
C MET A 94 -15.57 4.73 12.60
N GLU A 95 -16.62 4.72 11.80
CA GLU A 95 -16.80 3.71 10.75
C GLU A 95 -15.69 3.81 9.66
N ASN A 96 -15.29 5.02 9.30
CA ASN A 96 -14.19 5.26 8.35
C ASN A 96 -12.84 4.87 8.97
N VAL A 97 -12.66 5.12 10.27
CA VAL A 97 -11.48 4.65 11.02
C VAL A 97 -11.40 3.11 10.97
N ARG A 98 -12.50 2.43 11.37
CA ARG A 98 -12.56 0.97 11.35
C ARG A 98 -12.30 0.39 9.96
N ARG A 99 -12.88 0.99 8.91
CA ARG A 99 -12.68 0.54 7.52
C ARG A 99 -11.21 0.63 7.09
N ASN A 100 -10.50 1.72 7.46
CA ASN A 100 -9.06 1.82 7.21
C ASN A 100 -8.29 0.68 7.88
N PHE A 101 -8.54 0.43 9.17
CA PHE A 101 -7.83 -0.61 9.92
C PHE A 101 -8.22 -2.02 9.46
N GLU A 102 -9.51 -2.28 9.19
CA GLU A 102 -9.98 -3.59 8.75
C GLU A 102 -9.28 -4.03 7.46
N THR A 103 -9.23 -3.14 6.45
CA THR A 103 -8.60 -3.47 5.18
C THR A 103 -7.08 -3.42 5.29
N ASN A 104 -6.54 -2.27 5.72
CA ASN A 104 -5.10 -2.04 5.58
C ASN A 104 -4.27 -2.85 6.58
N VAL A 105 -4.80 -3.11 7.78
CA VAL A 105 -4.06 -3.78 8.86
C VAL A 105 -4.53 -5.22 9.03
N PHE A 106 -5.79 -5.43 9.42
CA PHE A 106 -6.27 -6.75 9.80
C PHE A 106 -6.36 -7.71 8.60
N GLY A 107 -6.95 -7.30 7.50
CA GLY A 107 -7.01 -8.10 6.28
C GLY A 107 -5.64 -8.42 5.72
N THR A 108 -4.75 -7.43 5.67
CA THR A 108 -3.36 -7.61 5.23
C THR A 108 -2.59 -8.57 6.13
N LEU A 109 -2.71 -8.43 7.46
CA LEU A 109 -2.05 -9.31 8.42
C LEU A 109 -2.58 -10.74 8.33
N ALA A 110 -3.89 -10.92 8.28
CA ALA A 110 -4.52 -12.25 8.17
C ALA A 110 -4.07 -13.00 6.91
N LEU A 111 -4.02 -12.32 5.76
CA LEU A 111 -3.51 -12.90 4.53
C LEU A 111 -2.02 -13.24 4.63
N THR A 112 -1.23 -12.32 5.18
CA THR A 112 0.21 -12.49 5.39
C THR A 112 0.50 -13.71 6.26
N GLN A 113 -0.21 -13.90 7.37
CA GLN A 113 -0.03 -15.05 8.28
C GLN A 113 -0.22 -16.40 7.58
N GLY A 114 -1.22 -16.51 6.69
CA GLY A 114 -1.47 -17.74 5.93
C GLY A 114 -0.32 -18.07 4.98
N PHE A 115 0.13 -17.12 4.19
CA PHE A 115 1.25 -17.33 3.26
C PHE A 115 2.59 -17.47 3.98
N ALA A 116 2.83 -16.74 5.07
CA ALA A 116 4.05 -16.88 5.87
C ALA A 116 4.22 -18.33 6.37
N ARG A 117 3.14 -18.96 6.87
CA ARG A 117 3.19 -20.38 7.29
C ARG A 117 3.60 -21.32 6.15
N GLN A 118 3.08 -21.09 4.93
CA GLN A 118 3.44 -21.90 3.76
C GLN A 118 4.90 -21.67 3.35
N MET A 119 5.34 -20.41 3.34
CA MET A 119 6.71 -20.03 2.97
C MET A 119 7.73 -20.57 3.97
N VAL A 120 7.47 -20.46 5.27
CA VAL A 120 8.33 -21.02 6.34
C VAL A 120 8.42 -22.54 6.21
N LYS A 121 7.27 -23.23 6.01
CA LYS A 121 7.28 -24.69 5.80
C LYS A 121 8.12 -25.12 4.60
N ARG A 122 8.14 -24.31 3.54
CA ARG A 122 8.91 -24.54 2.32
C ARG A 122 10.39 -24.13 2.46
N GLY A 123 10.71 -23.26 3.43
CA GLY A 123 12.05 -22.71 3.63
C GLY A 123 12.41 -21.60 2.61
N SER A 124 11.42 -21.01 1.94
CA SER A 124 11.65 -19.94 0.96
C SER A 124 10.38 -19.13 0.69
N GLY A 125 10.54 -17.84 0.42
CA GLY A 125 9.47 -16.95 0.01
C GLY A 125 9.83 -15.49 0.24
N LYS A 126 9.00 -14.59 -0.31
CA LYS A 126 9.13 -13.15 -0.08
C LYS A 126 7.78 -12.52 0.21
N ILE A 127 7.72 -11.68 1.22
CA ILE A 127 6.56 -10.90 1.62
C ILE A 127 6.90 -9.42 1.45
N VAL A 128 6.17 -8.74 0.57
CA VAL A 128 6.28 -7.31 0.33
C VAL A 128 5.06 -6.63 0.93
N MET A 129 5.28 -5.79 1.94
CA MET A 129 4.23 -4.96 2.53
C MET A 129 4.21 -3.60 1.83
N VAL A 130 3.16 -3.31 1.07
CA VAL A 130 2.99 -1.99 0.47
C VAL A 130 2.45 -1.04 1.54
N THR A 131 3.37 -0.31 2.13
CA THR A 131 3.06 0.70 3.12
C THR A 131 2.81 2.07 2.45
N SER A 132 3.57 3.07 2.75
CA SER A 132 3.52 4.43 2.15
C SER A 132 4.64 5.28 2.77
N MET A 133 4.96 6.42 2.15
CA MET A 133 5.61 7.51 2.89
C MET A 133 4.82 7.85 4.18
N GLY A 134 3.48 7.76 4.13
CA GLY A 134 2.59 7.94 5.27
C GLY A 134 2.70 6.87 6.36
N GLY A 135 3.48 5.82 6.18
CA GLY A 135 3.88 4.87 7.22
C GLY A 135 5.14 5.26 7.97
N LEU A 136 5.85 6.28 7.49
CA LEU A 136 7.11 6.78 8.06
C LEU A 136 6.98 8.20 8.62
N ILE A 137 6.03 8.96 8.12
CA ILE A 137 5.63 10.28 8.59
C ILE A 137 4.10 10.41 8.59
N THR A 138 3.58 11.47 9.20
CA THR A 138 2.13 11.72 9.22
C THR A 138 1.79 12.99 8.46
N VAL A 139 0.74 12.92 7.65
CA VAL A 139 0.24 14.03 6.83
C VAL A 139 -1.11 14.48 7.39
N PRO A 140 -1.38 15.79 7.53
CA PRO A 140 -2.68 16.30 7.95
C PRO A 140 -3.82 15.72 7.09
N PHE A 141 -4.97 15.50 7.68
CA PHE A 141 -6.18 14.90 7.09
C PHE A 141 -6.05 13.45 6.64
N ALA A 142 -4.83 12.92 6.53
CA ALA A 142 -4.58 11.50 6.30
C ALA A 142 -4.14 10.75 7.57
N GLY A 143 -4.28 11.34 8.76
CA GLY A 143 -3.76 10.81 10.02
C GLY A 143 -4.18 9.39 10.32
N VAL A 144 -5.46 9.04 10.11
CA VAL A 144 -5.97 7.67 10.31
C VAL A 144 -5.37 6.69 9.30
N TYR A 145 -5.27 7.09 8.03
CA TYR A 145 -4.59 6.28 7.02
C TYR A 145 -3.10 6.09 7.37
N CYS A 146 -2.41 7.16 7.73
CA CYS A 146 -1.02 7.09 8.17
C CYS A 146 -0.84 6.16 9.38
N ALA A 147 -1.76 6.19 10.34
CA ALA A 147 -1.74 5.27 11.48
C ALA A 147 -1.78 3.80 11.03
N THR A 148 -2.60 3.45 10.03
CA THR A 148 -2.62 2.09 9.47
C THR A 148 -1.30 1.72 8.79
N LYS A 149 -0.66 2.68 8.12
CA LYS A 149 0.61 2.44 7.43
C LYS A 149 1.79 2.38 8.40
N HIS A 150 1.77 3.13 9.51
CA HIS A 150 2.71 2.96 10.63
C HIS A 150 2.54 1.60 11.29
N ALA A 151 1.30 1.14 11.49
CA ALA A 151 1.04 -0.21 12.00
C ALA A 151 1.64 -1.29 11.08
N LEU A 152 1.51 -1.15 9.75
CA LEU A 152 2.13 -2.07 8.80
C LEU A 152 3.66 -2.04 8.84
N GLU A 153 4.29 -0.87 9.04
CA GLU A 153 5.75 -0.77 9.22
C GLU A 153 6.20 -1.56 10.45
N ALA A 154 5.54 -1.35 11.59
CA ALA A 154 5.85 -2.06 12.83
C ALA A 154 5.66 -3.58 12.67
N LEU A 155 4.56 -4.02 12.03
CA LEU A 155 4.31 -5.44 11.75
C LEU A 155 5.34 -6.04 10.80
N ALA A 156 5.78 -5.30 9.79
CA ALA A 156 6.81 -5.75 8.85
C ALA A 156 8.19 -5.88 9.52
N GLU A 157 8.56 -4.93 10.39
CA GLU A 157 9.80 -5.00 11.18
C GLU A 157 9.82 -6.23 12.11
N ALA A 158 8.74 -6.43 12.86
CA ALA A 158 8.59 -7.58 13.74
C ALA A 158 8.67 -8.89 12.93
N LEU A 159 7.87 -8.99 11.86
CA LEU A 159 7.84 -10.19 11.01
C LEU A 159 9.21 -10.50 10.40
N LYS A 160 9.96 -9.49 9.96
CA LYS A 160 11.33 -9.67 9.45
C LYS A 160 12.25 -10.27 10.51
N ALA A 161 12.18 -9.78 11.74
CA ALA A 161 13.00 -10.27 12.84
C ALA A 161 12.60 -11.70 13.27
N GLU A 162 11.30 -11.96 13.37
CA GLU A 162 10.72 -13.25 13.77
C GLU A 162 10.98 -14.36 12.74
N LEU A 163 11.02 -14.04 11.46
CA LEU A 163 11.28 -14.99 10.38
C LEU A 163 12.76 -15.11 10.00
N ALA A 164 13.66 -14.49 10.76
CA ALA A 164 15.10 -14.61 10.50
C ALA A 164 15.54 -16.09 10.52
N GLY A 165 16.32 -16.49 9.51
CA GLY A 165 16.83 -17.87 9.38
C GLY A 165 15.83 -18.88 8.80
N THR A 166 14.57 -18.49 8.51
CA THR A 166 13.56 -19.38 7.93
C THR A 166 13.61 -19.48 6.40
N GLY A 167 14.43 -18.66 5.75
CA GLY A 167 14.48 -18.53 4.29
C GLY A 167 13.38 -17.62 3.70
N VAL A 168 12.59 -16.95 4.55
CA VAL A 168 11.54 -16.01 4.12
C VAL A 168 12.05 -14.58 4.22
N GLU A 169 12.03 -13.85 3.11
CA GLU A 169 12.35 -12.43 3.08
C GLU A 169 11.12 -11.58 3.39
N VAL A 170 11.30 -10.51 4.16
CA VAL A 170 10.25 -9.50 4.42
C VAL A 170 10.82 -8.12 4.12
N CYS A 171 10.08 -7.33 3.33
CA CYS A 171 10.43 -5.94 3.06
C CYS A 171 9.18 -5.06 2.93
N THR A 172 9.38 -3.75 3.03
CA THR A 172 8.34 -2.75 2.75
C THR A 172 8.62 -2.04 1.44
N ALA A 173 7.56 -1.63 0.78
CA ALA A 173 7.58 -0.71 -0.35
C ALA A 173 6.79 0.54 0.06
N ASN A 174 7.42 1.69 -0.05
CA ASN A 174 6.93 2.95 0.52
C ASN A 174 6.73 3.99 -0.59
N PRO A 175 5.59 3.95 -1.30
CA PRO A 175 5.31 4.94 -2.33
C PRO A 175 5.21 6.37 -1.76
N GLY A 176 5.71 7.35 -2.52
CA GLY A 176 5.38 8.75 -2.38
C GLY A 176 3.96 9.06 -2.86
N VAL A 177 3.70 10.26 -3.36
CA VAL A 177 2.39 10.70 -3.86
C VAL A 177 2.31 10.45 -5.38
N TYR A 178 1.51 9.48 -5.79
CA TYR A 178 1.44 9.02 -7.18
C TYR A 178 0.02 9.12 -7.76
N GLY A 179 -0.08 9.45 -9.05
CA GLY A 179 -1.31 9.59 -9.83
C GLY A 179 -1.97 8.27 -10.20
N THR A 180 -2.43 7.53 -9.20
CA THR A 180 -3.13 6.24 -9.39
C THR A 180 -4.64 6.32 -9.19
N GLY A 181 -5.16 7.51 -8.88
CA GLY A 181 -6.53 7.72 -8.44
C GLY A 181 -6.78 7.27 -6.98
N PHE A 182 -5.77 6.76 -6.27
CA PHE A 182 -5.93 6.33 -4.88
C PHE A 182 -6.09 7.52 -3.93
N ASN A 183 -5.26 8.54 -4.08
CA ASN A 183 -5.33 9.76 -3.29
C ASN A 183 -6.61 10.55 -3.59
N ASP A 184 -7.01 10.61 -4.86
CA ASP A 184 -8.24 11.30 -5.30
C ASP A 184 -9.46 10.66 -4.64
N ARG A 185 -9.57 9.31 -4.67
CA ARG A 185 -10.63 8.59 -3.94
C ARG A 185 -10.60 8.83 -2.44
N GLY A 186 -9.39 8.96 -1.85
CA GLY A 186 -9.23 9.33 -0.45
C GLY A 186 -9.85 10.69 -0.14
N ALA A 187 -9.56 11.70 -0.96
CA ALA A 187 -10.12 13.05 -0.84
C ALA A 187 -11.65 13.03 -1.03
N GLU A 188 -12.17 12.32 -2.02
CA GLU A 188 -13.60 12.17 -2.26
C GLU A 188 -14.35 11.56 -1.06
N THR A 189 -13.73 10.63 -0.33
CA THR A 189 -14.38 10.02 0.85
C THR A 189 -14.64 11.02 1.95
N MET A 190 -13.75 11.98 2.15
CA MET A 190 -13.93 13.06 3.12
C MET A 190 -15.09 13.96 2.71
N MET A 191 -15.20 14.32 1.42
CA MET A 191 -16.25 15.21 0.91
C MET A 191 -17.68 14.70 1.15
N ARG A 192 -17.87 13.42 1.42
CA ARG A 192 -19.19 12.81 1.66
C ARG A 192 -19.75 13.06 3.06
N TRP A 193 -18.91 13.38 4.02
CA TRP A 193 -19.31 13.51 5.43
C TRP A 193 -18.80 14.80 6.08
N PHE A 194 -17.77 15.44 5.54
CA PHE A 194 -17.13 16.59 6.16
C PHE A 194 -17.98 17.86 5.97
N ASP A 195 -18.28 18.50 7.08
CA ASP A 195 -19.00 19.81 7.12
C ASP A 195 -18.05 20.93 7.49
N MET A 196 -17.58 21.66 6.49
CA MET A 196 -16.64 22.76 6.68
C MET A 196 -17.20 23.90 7.58
N ALA A 197 -18.51 24.12 7.58
CA ALA A 197 -19.11 25.21 8.33
C ALA A 197 -19.08 24.94 9.85
N ASN A 198 -19.10 23.68 10.25
CA ASN A 198 -19.10 23.24 11.63
C ASN A 198 -17.80 22.54 12.07
N SER A 199 -16.77 22.56 11.20
CA SER A 199 -15.51 21.89 11.47
C SER A 199 -14.70 22.59 12.58
N LEU A 200 -14.00 21.76 13.36
CA LEU A 200 -12.97 22.22 14.30
C LEU A 200 -11.70 22.69 13.59
N THR A 201 -11.52 22.27 12.33
CA THR A 201 -10.35 22.58 11.52
C THR A 201 -10.59 23.83 10.70
N LYS A 202 -9.64 24.75 10.71
CA LYS A 202 -9.73 25.97 9.90
C LYS A 202 -9.65 25.64 8.40
N PRO A 203 -10.49 26.29 7.55
CA PRO A 203 -10.51 26.05 6.11
C PRO A 203 -9.15 26.18 5.42
N GLU A 204 -8.31 27.12 5.87
CA GLU A 204 -6.99 27.38 5.29
C GLU A 204 -6.06 26.16 5.44
N VAL A 205 -6.16 25.46 6.57
CA VAL A 205 -5.35 24.23 6.83
C VAL A 205 -5.77 23.10 5.90
N LEU A 206 -7.07 22.97 5.66
CA LEU A 206 -7.61 21.98 4.71
C LEU A 206 -7.16 22.31 3.28
N MET A 207 -7.29 23.56 2.84
CA MET A 207 -6.91 23.98 1.49
C MET A 207 -5.42 23.77 1.22
N ALA A 208 -4.56 24.02 2.21
CA ALA A 208 -3.13 23.76 2.11
C ALA A 208 -2.83 22.25 1.94
N ALA A 209 -3.54 21.40 2.65
CA ALA A 209 -3.36 19.93 2.55
C ALA A 209 -3.84 19.39 1.19
N VAL A 210 -4.98 19.86 0.69
CA VAL A 210 -5.52 19.46 -0.63
C VAL A 210 -4.62 19.94 -1.77
N GLY A 211 -4.02 21.12 -1.64
CA GLY A 211 -3.07 21.65 -2.64
C GLY A 211 -1.86 20.73 -2.86
N GLY A 212 -1.44 19.98 -1.85
CA GLY A 212 -0.36 18.98 -1.97
C GLY A 212 -0.66 17.78 -2.88
N LEU A 213 -1.95 17.58 -3.28
CA LEU A 213 -2.34 16.53 -4.21
C LEU A 213 -2.32 16.97 -5.69
N ALA A 214 -2.02 18.23 -5.98
CA ALA A 214 -2.08 18.76 -7.35
C ALA A 214 -0.98 18.18 -8.25
N ASN A 215 0.16 17.81 -7.70
CA ASN A 215 1.33 17.31 -8.44
C ASN A 215 1.66 15.87 -8.02
N GLN A 216 0.90 14.91 -8.55
CA GLN A 216 1.15 13.49 -8.31
C GLN A 216 2.14 12.94 -9.34
N LEU A 217 3.06 12.09 -8.88
CA LEU A 217 4.08 11.46 -9.72
C LEU A 217 3.48 10.43 -10.68
N ASP A 218 4.19 10.14 -11.79
CA ASP A 218 3.86 9.04 -12.70
C ASP A 218 4.04 7.70 -11.97
N PRO A 219 3.02 6.83 -11.97
CA PRO A 219 3.09 5.51 -11.31
C PRO A 219 4.20 4.59 -11.80
N GLN A 220 4.76 4.80 -12.99
CA GLN A 220 5.67 3.86 -13.63
C GLN A 220 6.92 3.60 -12.79
N SER A 221 7.52 4.63 -12.19
CA SER A 221 8.71 4.47 -11.36
C SER A 221 8.50 3.54 -10.16
N MET A 222 7.32 3.60 -9.55
CA MET A 222 6.95 2.71 -8.44
C MET A 222 6.60 1.30 -8.92
N ILE A 223 5.95 1.16 -10.08
CA ILE A 223 5.69 -0.14 -10.72
C ILE A 223 7.02 -0.85 -11.02
N ASP A 224 7.99 -0.15 -11.57
CA ASP A 224 9.34 -0.69 -11.85
C ASP A 224 10.04 -1.11 -10.55
N ALA A 225 9.87 -0.35 -9.48
CA ALA A 225 10.38 -0.72 -8.16
C ALA A 225 9.72 -1.99 -7.61
N PHE A 226 8.40 -2.15 -7.74
CA PHE A 226 7.72 -3.40 -7.35
C PHE A 226 8.21 -4.60 -8.15
N VAL A 227 8.41 -4.44 -9.46
CA VAL A 227 8.98 -5.49 -10.31
C VAL A 227 10.36 -5.88 -9.81
N ARG A 228 11.25 -4.91 -9.61
CA ARG A 228 12.59 -5.14 -9.09
C ARG A 228 12.56 -5.84 -7.73
N ILE A 229 11.77 -5.36 -6.78
CA ILE A 229 11.64 -5.97 -5.44
C ILE A 229 11.15 -7.42 -5.54
N ALA A 230 10.23 -7.73 -6.45
CA ALA A 230 9.72 -9.08 -6.62
C ALA A 230 10.75 -10.04 -7.25
N GLU A 231 11.60 -9.54 -8.14
CA GLU A 231 12.58 -10.34 -8.88
C GLU A 231 13.90 -10.56 -8.13
N GLU A 232 14.41 -9.51 -7.50
CA GLU A 232 15.70 -9.54 -6.79
C GLU A 232 15.60 -10.30 -5.46
N ASP A 233 16.60 -11.10 -5.13
CA ASP A 233 16.78 -11.69 -3.82
C ASP A 233 17.65 -10.74 -2.97
N GLY A 234 17.35 -10.62 -1.66
CA GLY A 234 18.09 -9.72 -0.77
C GLY A 234 17.77 -8.24 -0.92
N SER A 235 16.52 -7.90 -1.24
CA SER A 235 16.05 -6.51 -1.30
C SER A 235 16.29 -5.78 0.02
N LYS A 236 16.50 -4.45 -0.05
CA LYS A 236 16.51 -3.61 1.16
C LYS A 236 15.20 -3.82 1.93
N PHE A 237 15.25 -3.67 3.25
CA PHE A 237 14.03 -3.78 4.06
C PHE A 237 13.03 -2.67 3.69
N ARG A 238 13.45 -1.40 3.68
CA ARG A 238 12.62 -0.26 3.24
C ARG A 238 12.99 0.19 1.84
N ASN A 239 11.98 0.28 0.97
CA ASN A 239 12.10 0.69 -0.41
C ASN A 239 11.22 1.91 -0.65
N VAL A 240 11.72 3.09 -0.29
CA VAL A 240 11.05 4.38 -0.52
C VAL A 240 11.30 4.83 -1.95
N VAL A 241 10.26 5.20 -2.67
CA VAL A 241 10.36 5.67 -4.07
C VAL A 241 9.47 6.90 -4.24
N PRO A 242 10.00 7.98 -4.83
CA PRO A 242 11.38 8.17 -5.29
C PRO A 242 12.38 8.45 -4.14
N ASP A 243 13.67 8.46 -4.47
CA ASP A 243 14.75 8.63 -3.47
C ASP A 243 14.67 9.99 -2.75
N GLU A 244 14.26 11.03 -3.43
CA GLU A 244 14.06 12.38 -2.85
C GLU A 244 13.01 12.35 -1.73
N THR A 245 11.98 11.51 -1.87
CA THR A 245 10.99 11.28 -0.81
C THR A 245 11.64 10.65 0.43
N ALA A 246 12.61 9.76 0.25
CA ALA A 246 13.32 9.16 1.39
C ALA A 246 14.17 10.18 2.16
N GLU A 247 14.83 11.10 1.46
CA GLU A 247 15.61 12.16 2.07
C GLU A 247 14.73 13.13 2.84
N TRP A 248 13.62 13.55 2.22
CA TRP A 248 12.64 14.42 2.86
C TRP A 248 12.04 13.77 4.12
N ILE A 249 11.66 12.49 4.08
CA ILE A 249 11.14 11.74 5.24
C ILE A 249 12.14 11.78 6.40
N ARG A 250 13.43 11.51 6.15
CA ARG A 250 14.46 11.55 7.21
C ARG A 250 14.57 12.94 7.84
N GLY A 251 14.49 13.99 7.02
CA GLY A 251 14.48 15.37 7.50
C GLY A 251 13.28 15.67 8.40
N VAL A 252 12.08 15.25 8.01
CA VAL A 252 10.86 15.41 8.82
C VAL A 252 10.97 14.63 10.12
N GLN A 253 11.40 13.37 10.08
CA GLN A 253 11.57 12.53 11.27
C GLN A 253 12.58 13.16 12.26
N ALA A 254 13.72 13.63 11.78
CA ALA A 254 14.70 14.32 12.62
C ALA A 254 14.12 15.58 13.27
N LYS A 255 13.41 16.40 12.50
CA LYS A 255 12.80 17.62 12.99
C LYS A 255 11.74 17.38 14.07
N THR A 256 10.97 16.29 14.00
CA THR A 256 9.87 16.02 14.96
C THR A 256 10.33 15.86 16.41
N TRP A 257 11.60 15.55 16.64
CA TRP A 257 12.17 15.46 18.01
C TRP A 257 12.40 16.82 18.66
N GLU A 258 12.41 17.91 17.87
CA GLU A 258 12.74 19.25 18.32
C GLU A 258 11.56 20.23 18.22
N VAL A 259 10.41 19.76 17.69
CA VAL A 259 9.23 20.59 17.47
C VAL A 259 8.64 21.09 18.79
N GLY A 260 8.57 22.43 18.94
CA GLY A 260 7.92 23.12 20.04
C GLY A 260 6.43 23.40 19.76
N LYS A 261 5.77 24.05 20.71
CA LYS A 261 4.32 24.30 20.68
C LYS A 261 3.85 25.09 19.45
N ASP A 262 4.65 26.03 19.00
CA ASP A 262 4.28 26.97 17.92
C ASP A 262 4.89 26.58 16.57
N ASP A 263 5.63 25.48 16.50
CA ASP A 263 6.28 24.99 15.30
C ASP A 263 5.37 24.09 14.46
N ALA A 264 5.49 24.20 13.14
CA ALA A 264 4.86 23.25 12.23
C ALA A 264 5.68 21.94 12.17
N ILE A 265 5.05 20.83 12.49
CA ILE A 265 5.64 19.49 12.33
C ILE A 265 5.89 19.20 10.84
N TRP A 266 4.95 19.62 10.01
CA TRP A 266 4.85 19.20 8.63
C TRP A 266 5.27 20.29 7.66
N SER A 267 6.04 19.91 6.65
CA SER A 267 6.33 20.70 5.46
C SER A 267 5.86 19.96 4.22
N SER A 268 5.49 20.68 3.16
CA SER A 268 5.04 20.03 1.92
C SER A 268 6.09 19.03 1.41
N PRO A 269 5.67 17.85 0.92
CA PRO A 269 6.59 16.92 0.29
C PRO A 269 7.22 17.54 -0.96
N PRO A 270 8.41 17.09 -1.37
CA PRO A 270 8.98 17.51 -2.64
C PRO A 270 8.00 17.20 -3.77
N THR A 271 7.71 18.18 -4.58
CA THR A 271 7.00 18.04 -5.86
C THR A 271 8.03 17.70 -6.91
N GLY A 272 7.82 16.56 -7.61
CA GLY A 272 8.67 16.16 -8.74
C GLY A 272 8.56 17.13 -9.92
#